data_487fa3f6202b73f3c89acc13c7ff3ca5
#
_entry.id   487fa3f6202b73f3c89acc13c7ff3ca5
#
_cell.length_a   1.000
_cell.length_b   1.000
_cell.length_c   1.000
_cell.angle_alpha   90.00
_cell.angle_beta   90.00
_cell.angle_gamma   90.00
#
_symmetry.space_group_name_H-M   'P 1'
#
loop_
_entity.id
_entity.type
_entity.pdbx_description
1 polymer ?
#
loop_
_entity_poly.entity_id
_entity_poly.type
_entity_poly.pdbx_seq_one_letter_code
_entity_poly.pdbx_strand_id
1 'polypeptide(L)'
;TLDTNQLLTQGALYSAGIVTLLIIMTLFILGRSSRTHLVLVELLLVGSIGTYLTVSAQMRDLNMEMDESLAMEYEVEIRDMEIDSGRRSTNYNLYVDDWVGEKNTKRIEVPSSFYHSVNIGNNLLIKQKEGYLDFRWVSEINKIH
;
A
#
# COMPACT_ATOMS: atom_id res chain seq x y z
N THR A 1 1.32 -1.94 3.87
CA THR A 1 0.21 -2.88 4.07
C THR A 1 0.58 -4.25 3.52
N LEU A 2 0.11 -5.32 4.16
CA LEU A 2 0.32 -6.70 3.69
C LEU A 2 -0.67 -7.06 2.57
N ASP A 3 -1.87 -6.51 2.62
CA ASP A 3 -2.98 -6.77 1.69
C ASP A 3 -3.07 -5.71 0.57
N THR A 4 -1.92 -5.38 -0.05
CA THR A 4 -1.83 -4.32 -1.07
C THR A 4 -2.76 -4.55 -2.26
N ASN A 5 -2.91 -5.78 -2.75
CA ASN A 5 -3.77 -6.08 -3.88
C ASN A 5 -5.26 -5.83 -3.57
N GLN A 6 -5.69 -6.16 -2.37
CA GLN A 6 -7.05 -5.94 -1.91
C GLN A 6 -7.34 -4.44 -1.75
N LEU A 7 -6.41 -3.70 -1.14
CA LEU A 7 -6.50 -2.24 -1.01
C LEU A 7 -6.57 -1.56 -2.38
N LEU A 8 -5.73 -1.95 -3.34
CA LEU A 8 -5.74 -1.39 -4.69
C LEU A 8 -7.05 -1.70 -5.43
N THR A 9 -7.59 -2.91 -5.27
CA THR A 9 -8.87 -3.29 -5.88
C THR A 9 -10.03 -2.48 -5.31
N GLN A 10 -10.10 -2.32 -4.00
CA GLN A 10 -11.13 -1.49 -3.36
C GLN A 10 -10.95 -0.01 -3.73
N GLY A 11 -9.72 0.50 -3.75
CA GLY A 11 -9.39 1.84 -4.22
C GLY A 11 -9.88 2.09 -5.66
N ALA A 12 -9.73 1.11 -6.56
CA ALA A 12 -10.24 1.18 -7.92
C ALA A 12 -11.77 1.27 -7.96
N LEU A 13 -12.47 0.50 -7.14
CA LEU A 13 -13.94 0.52 -7.07
C LEU A 13 -14.48 1.88 -6.59
N TYR A 14 -13.93 2.41 -5.49
CA TYR A 14 -14.33 3.71 -4.96
C TYR A 14 -13.98 4.86 -5.93
N SER A 15 -12.80 4.83 -6.55
CA SER A 15 -12.41 5.84 -7.53
C SER A 15 -13.29 5.81 -8.77
N ALA A 16 -13.70 4.64 -9.25
CA ALA A 16 -14.66 4.51 -10.36
C ALA A 16 -16.01 5.17 -10.02
N GLY A 17 -16.50 5.00 -8.79
CA GLY A 17 -17.71 5.68 -8.32
C GLY A 17 -17.57 7.21 -8.33
N ILE A 18 -16.48 7.74 -7.82
CA ILE A 18 -16.19 9.19 -7.81
C ILE A 18 -16.10 9.74 -9.25
N VAL A 19 -15.34 9.07 -10.12
CA VAL A 19 -15.19 9.49 -11.52
C VAL A 19 -16.53 9.48 -12.25
N THR A 20 -17.35 8.46 -12.02
CA THR A 20 -18.70 8.38 -12.61
C THR A 20 -19.56 9.57 -12.16
N LEU A 21 -19.52 9.93 -10.88
CA LEU A 21 -20.22 11.10 -10.35
C LEU A 21 -19.74 12.38 -11.02
N LEU A 22 -18.43 12.56 -11.16
CA LEU A 22 -17.84 13.73 -11.81
C LEU A 22 -18.23 13.82 -13.29
N ILE A 23 -18.30 12.71 -14.01
CA ILE A 23 -18.79 12.66 -15.40
C ILE A 23 -20.24 13.12 -15.48
N ILE A 24 -21.11 12.61 -14.60
CA ILE A 24 -22.52 13.00 -14.55
C ILE A 24 -22.64 14.51 -14.28
N MET A 25 -21.93 15.03 -13.28
CA MET A 25 -21.91 16.47 -12.98
C MET A 25 -21.42 17.30 -14.17
N THR A 26 -20.34 16.86 -14.83
CA THR A 26 -19.80 17.55 -16.02
C THR A 26 -20.83 17.60 -17.15
N LEU A 27 -21.55 16.50 -17.39
CA LEU A 27 -22.61 16.45 -18.40
C LEU A 27 -23.77 17.41 -18.05
N PHE A 28 -24.15 17.50 -16.79
CA PHE A 28 -25.19 18.45 -16.36
C PHE A 28 -24.77 19.91 -16.55
N ILE A 29 -23.53 20.25 -16.22
CA ILE A 29 -23.04 21.65 -16.26
C ILE A 29 -22.67 22.06 -17.68
N LEU A 30 -21.94 21.22 -18.42
CA LEU A 30 -21.39 21.54 -19.74
C LEU A 30 -22.12 20.89 -20.91
N GLY A 31 -23.20 20.14 -20.69
CA GLY A 31 -23.85 19.29 -21.71
C GLY A 31 -24.31 20.01 -22.98
N ARG A 32 -24.35 21.35 -22.98
CA ARG A 32 -24.66 22.21 -24.16
C ARG A 32 -23.41 22.85 -24.81
N SER A 33 -22.19 22.59 -24.26
CA SER A 33 -20.97 23.17 -24.82
C SER A 33 -20.39 22.27 -25.90
N SER A 34 -19.91 22.86 -27.00
CA SER A 34 -19.23 22.13 -28.08
C SER A 34 -17.90 21.48 -27.65
N ARG A 35 -17.36 21.85 -26.48
CA ARG A 35 -16.10 21.32 -25.95
C ARG A 35 -16.27 20.28 -24.85
N THR A 36 -17.51 19.90 -24.51
CA THR A 36 -17.81 18.94 -23.42
C THR A 36 -17.08 17.61 -23.62
N HIS A 37 -16.98 17.11 -24.86
CA HIS A 37 -16.28 15.87 -25.16
C HIS A 37 -14.79 15.91 -24.82
N LEU A 38 -14.11 17.05 -24.98
CA LEU A 38 -12.68 17.17 -24.62
C LEU A 38 -12.49 17.12 -23.10
N VAL A 39 -13.35 17.81 -22.35
CA VAL A 39 -13.36 17.78 -20.87
C VAL A 39 -13.61 16.36 -20.36
N LEU A 40 -14.53 15.62 -20.98
CA LEU A 40 -14.82 14.23 -20.60
C LEU A 40 -13.63 13.30 -20.88
N VAL A 41 -12.96 13.47 -22.03
CA VAL A 41 -11.75 12.67 -22.34
C VAL A 41 -10.63 12.96 -21.34
N GLU A 42 -10.39 14.22 -21.01
CA GLU A 42 -9.40 14.62 -20.02
C GLU A 42 -9.75 14.07 -18.63
N LEU A 43 -11.01 14.16 -18.20
CA LEU A 43 -11.49 13.61 -16.93
C LEU A 43 -11.33 12.08 -16.88
N LEU A 44 -11.62 11.37 -17.98
CA LEU A 44 -11.47 9.92 -18.06
C LEU A 44 -10.01 9.48 -18.01
N LEU A 45 -9.11 10.18 -18.69
CA LEU A 45 -7.70 9.76 -18.78
C LEU A 45 -6.91 10.23 -17.55
N VAL A 46 -6.89 11.54 -17.29
CA VAL A 46 -6.06 12.13 -16.23
C VAL A 46 -6.77 12.06 -14.89
N GLY A 47 -8.07 12.39 -14.87
CA GLY A 47 -8.89 12.41 -13.66
C GLY A 47 -9.03 11.02 -13.03
N SER A 48 -9.22 9.97 -13.83
CA SER A 48 -9.33 8.60 -13.30
C SER A 48 -8.06 8.12 -12.62
N ILE A 49 -6.89 8.36 -13.23
CA ILE A 49 -5.59 7.97 -12.65
C ILE A 49 -5.34 8.77 -11.37
N GLY A 50 -5.54 10.10 -11.39
CA GLY A 50 -5.35 10.95 -10.23
C GLY A 50 -6.28 10.58 -9.07
N THR A 51 -7.56 10.34 -9.35
CA THR A 51 -8.54 9.93 -8.35
C THR A 51 -8.18 8.56 -7.76
N TYR A 52 -7.81 7.59 -8.59
CA TYR A 52 -7.40 6.26 -8.14
C TYR A 52 -6.19 6.31 -7.19
N LEU A 53 -5.14 7.03 -7.56
CA LEU A 53 -3.95 7.16 -6.72
C LEU A 53 -4.26 7.88 -5.41
N THR A 54 -5.06 8.94 -5.46
CA THR A 54 -5.46 9.71 -4.26
C THR A 54 -6.32 8.85 -3.33
N VAL A 55 -7.34 8.18 -3.83
CA VAL A 55 -8.22 7.31 -3.03
C VAL A 55 -7.42 6.17 -2.40
N SER A 56 -6.55 5.51 -3.18
CA SER A 56 -5.72 4.40 -2.65
C SER A 56 -4.76 4.86 -1.55
N ALA A 57 -4.15 6.05 -1.70
CA ALA A 57 -3.30 6.62 -0.67
C ALA A 57 -4.09 6.99 0.60
N GLN A 58 -5.23 7.64 0.45
CA GLN A 58 -6.12 8.01 1.55
C GLN A 58 -6.65 6.78 2.32
N MET A 59 -7.04 5.72 1.60
CA MET A 59 -7.48 4.47 2.22
C MET A 59 -6.35 3.83 3.04
N ARG A 60 -5.12 3.83 2.50
CA ARG A 60 -3.96 3.31 3.24
C ARG A 60 -3.72 4.11 4.51
N ASP A 61 -3.70 5.43 4.42
CA ASP A 61 -3.41 6.30 5.54
C ASP A 61 -4.52 6.20 6.60
N LEU A 62 -5.80 6.20 6.20
CA LEU A 62 -6.95 5.99 7.08
C LEU A 62 -6.88 4.63 7.79
N ASN A 63 -6.52 3.58 7.06
CA ASN A 63 -6.38 2.22 7.60
C ASN A 63 -5.32 2.15 8.71
N MET A 64 -4.27 2.93 8.63
CA MET A 64 -3.18 2.94 9.60
C MET A 64 -3.43 3.92 10.76
N GLU A 65 -3.94 5.13 10.46
CA GLU A 65 -4.14 6.19 11.46
C GLU A 65 -5.31 5.93 12.41
N MET A 66 -6.39 5.31 11.89
CA MET A 66 -7.58 4.99 12.69
C MET A 66 -7.56 3.57 13.26
N ASP A 67 -6.47 2.84 13.11
CA ASP A 67 -6.35 1.48 13.59
C ASP A 67 -6.05 1.43 15.10
N GLU A 68 -7.07 1.08 15.89
CA GLU A 68 -6.98 0.83 17.32
C GLU A 68 -6.80 -0.67 17.67
N SER A 69 -6.60 -1.54 16.67
CA SER A 69 -6.44 -2.98 16.91
C SER A 69 -5.19 -3.29 17.71
N LEU A 70 -5.26 -4.36 18.50
CA LEU A 70 -4.10 -4.86 19.23
C LEU A 70 -3.10 -5.47 18.24
N ALA A 71 -1.83 -5.14 18.42
CA ALA A 71 -0.78 -5.73 17.60
C ALA A 71 -0.57 -7.22 17.95
N MET A 72 -0.59 -8.08 16.95
CA MET A 72 -0.18 -9.47 17.06
C MET A 72 1.33 -9.57 16.80
N GLU A 73 2.02 -10.32 17.64
CA GLU A 73 3.47 -10.48 17.57
C GLU A 73 3.83 -11.82 16.92
N TYR A 74 4.72 -11.76 15.94
CA TYR A 74 5.21 -12.92 15.20
C TYR A 74 6.74 -12.94 15.25
N GLU A 75 7.32 -14.08 15.63
CA GLU A 75 8.76 -14.30 15.53
C GLU A 75 9.06 -14.96 14.19
N VAL A 76 10.00 -14.37 13.43
CA VAL A 76 10.38 -14.82 12.09
C VAL A 76 11.89 -14.79 11.93
N GLU A 77 12.44 -15.73 11.17
CA GLU A 77 13.87 -15.79 10.87
C GLU A 77 14.18 -15.09 9.53
N ILE A 78 15.30 -14.35 9.48
CA ILE A 78 15.81 -13.76 8.23
C ILE A 78 16.43 -14.87 7.39
N ARG A 79 15.86 -15.15 6.23
CA ARG A 79 16.33 -16.17 5.28
C ARG A 79 17.29 -15.62 4.24
N ASP A 80 17.08 -14.37 3.82
CA ASP A 80 17.92 -13.71 2.82
C ASP A 80 17.88 -12.20 2.97
N MET A 81 18.88 -11.51 2.41
CA MET A 81 19.04 -10.07 2.47
C MET A 81 19.46 -9.54 1.10
N GLU A 82 18.72 -8.54 0.59
CA GLU A 82 18.95 -7.98 -0.74
C GLU A 82 19.01 -6.46 -0.71
N ILE A 83 19.95 -5.88 -1.47
CA ILE A 83 20.02 -4.45 -1.72
C ILE A 83 19.64 -4.23 -3.19
N ASP A 84 18.50 -3.59 -3.41
CA ASP A 84 18.05 -3.21 -4.74
C ASP A 84 18.46 -1.75 -5.02
N SER A 85 19.52 -1.60 -5.84
CA SER A 85 20.09 -0.31 -6.19
C SER A 85 19.52 0.19 -7.52
N GLY A 86 18.47 1.00 -7.46
CA GLY A 86 17.90 1.71 -8.59
C GLY A 86 18.66 3.01 -8.93
N ARG A 87 18.35 3.62 -10.09
CA ARG A 87 18.97 4.91 -10.51
C ARG A 87 18.70 6.08 -9.54
N ARG A 88 17.63 6.04 -8.74
CA ARG A 88 17.19 7.16 -7.89
C ARG A 88 17.04 6.79 -6.41
N SER A 89 16.99 5.52 -6.09
CA SER A 89 16.81 5.03 -4.71
C SER A 89 17.51 3.69 -4.53
N THR A 90 17.96 3.44 -3.30
CA THR A 90 18.44 2.14 -2.86
C THR A 90 17.46 1.62 -1.84
N ASN A 91 16.86 0.45 -2.09
CA ASN A 91 15.93 -0.21 -1.19
C ASN A 91 16.62 -1.38 -0.51
N TYR A 92 16.43 -1.49 0.78
CA TYR A 92 17.01 -2.54 1.62
C TYR A 92 15.90 -3.53 1.97
N ASN A 93 16.00 -4.75 1.44
CA ASN A 93 14.99 -5.78 1.57
C ASN A 93 15.48 -6.93 2.43
N LEU A 94 14.64 -7.38 3.36
CA LEU A 94 14.82 -8.62 4.12
C LEU A 94 13.80 -9.64 3.62
N TYR A 95 14.24 -10.87 3.40
CA TYR A 95 13.36 -12.01 3.15
C TYR A 95 13.29 -12.83 4.43
N VAL A 96 12.12 -12.89 5.02
CA VAL A 96 11.84 -13.56 6.28
C VAL A 96 10.85 -14.69 6.09
N ASP A 97 10.75 -15.61 7.05
CA ASP A 97 9.72 -16.64 7.04
C ASP A 97 8.33 -16.02 6.94
N ASP A 98 7.48 -16.59 6.10
CA ASP A 98 6.13 -16.05 5.91
C ASP A 98 5.22 -16.45 7.08
N TRP A 99 4.87 -15.46 7.89
CA TRP A 99 3.93 -15.62 9.02
C TRP A 99 2.46 -15.44 8.61
N VAL A 100 2.20 -15.03 7.37
CA VAL A 100 0.84 -14.85 6.82
C VAL A 100 0.31 -16.12 6.17
N GLY A 101 1.23 -17.03 5.77
CA GLY A 101 0.90 -18.34 5.20
C GLY A 101 0.62 -18.34 3.69
N GLU A 102 1.04 -17.30 2.97
CA GLU A 102 0.84 -17.18 1.54
C GLU A 102 1.99 -17.77 0.70
N LYS A 103 3.21 -17.71 1.23
CA LYS A 103 4.46 -18.12 0.54
C LYS A 103 5.46 -18.69 1.54
N ASN A 104 6.58 -19.24 1.03
CA ASN A 104 7.66 -19.71 1.91
C ASN A 104 8.43 -18.56 2.56
N THR A 105 8.54 -17.41 1.87
CA THR A 105 9.22 -16.21 2.36
C THR A 105 8.45 -14.94 2.00
N LYS A 106 8.53 -13.94 2.88
CA LYS A 106 7.95 -12.62 2.67
C LYS A 106 9.04 -11.55 2.63
N ARG A 107 8.97 -10.65 1.62
CA ARG A 107 9.87 -9.52 1.50
C ARG A 107 9.37 -8.35 2.33
N ILE A 108 10.27 -7.77 3.14
CA ILE A 108 10.01 -6.59 3.94
C ILE A 108 11.08 -5.55 3.60
N GLU A 109 10.67 -4.34 3.26
CA GLU A 109 11.56 -3.21 3.09
C GLU A 109 11.84 -2.56 4.45
N VAL A 110 13.11 -2.31 4.75
CA VAL A 110 13.55 -1.76 6.04
C VAL A 110 14.50 -0.56 5.83
N PRO A 111 14.63 0.33 6.83
CA PRO A 111 15.63 1.40 6.77
C PRO A 111 17.06 0.85 6.69
N SER A 112 17.95 1.58 6.00
CA SER A 112 19.38 1.20 5.85
C SER A 112 20.06 0.91 7.20
N SER A 113 19.79 1.72 8.23
CA SER A 113 20.35 1.54 9.58
C SER A 113 19.95 0.20 10.20
N PHE A 114 18.70 -0.21 10.01
CA PHE A 114 18.20 -1.49 10.51
C PHE A 114 18.80 -2.65 9.72
N TYR A 115 18.86 -2.54 8.38
CA TYR A 115 19.43 -3.55 7.51
C TYR A 115 20.87 -3.91 7.92
N HIS A 116 21.73 -2.92 8.18
CA HIS A 116 23.11 -3.15 8.60
C HIS A 116 23.28 -3.62 10.05
N SER A 117 22.22 -3.62 10.85
CA SER A 117 22.25 -4.09 12.25
C SER A 117 21.87 -5.56 12.39
N VAL A 118 21.40 -6.20 11.32
CA VAL A 118 20.91 -7.59 11.31
C VAL A 118 21.72 -8.45 10.35
N ASN A 119 21.64 -9.77 10.50
CA ASN A 119 22.27 -10.75 9.60
C ASN A 119 21.29 -11.89 9.30
N ILE A 120 21.57 -12.63 8.23
CA ILE A 120 20.84 -13.87 7.92
C ILE A 120 20.91 -14.81 9.11
N GLY A 121 19.78 -15.44 9.46
CA GLY A 121 19.63 -16.30 10.64
C GLY A 121 19.28 -15.57 11.94
N ASN A 122 19.21 -14.22 11.94
CA ASN A 122 18.67 -13.51 13.10
C ASN A 122 17.15 -13.61 13.15
N ASN A 123 16.61 -13.68 14.38
CA ASN A 123 15.18 -13.64 14.61
C ASN A 123 14.70 -12.19 14.76
N LEU A 124 13.56 -11.90 14.13
CA LEU A 124 12.87 -10.63 14.20
C LEU A 124 11.50 -10.81 14.87
N LEU A 125 11.12 -9.83 15.68
CA LEU A 125 9.76 -9.71 16.19
C LEU A 125 9.01 -8.73 15.29
N ILE A 126 8.00 -9.23 14.60
CA ILE A 126 7.12 -8.44 13.75
C ILE A 126 5.82 -8.20 14.48
N LYS A 127 5.45 -6.92 14.63
CA LYS A 127 4.14 -6.53 15.14
C LYS A 127 3.21 -6.22 13.99
N GLN A 128 2.21 -7.03 13.82
CA GLN A 128 1.16 -6.88 12.81
C GLN A 128 -0.10 -6.37 13.44
N LYS A 129 -0.77 -5.45 12.76
CA LYS A 129 -2.11 -4.97 13.09
C LYS A 129 -3.09 -5.29 11.96
N GLU A 130 -4.38 -5.38 12.31
CA GLU A 130 -5.44 -5.72 11.36
C GLU A 130 -5.79 -4.58 10.42
N GLY A 131 -5.66 -3.34 10.89
CA GLY A 131 -6.05 -2.15 10.15
C GLY A 131 -7.52 -1.80 10.32
N TYR A 132 -7.85 -0.50 10.31
CA TYR A 132 -9.23 0.00 10.44
C TYR A 132 -10.16 -0.48 9.31
N LEU A 133 -9.61 -0.67 8.11
CA LEU A 133 -10.31 -1.14 6.90
C LEU A 133 -10.05 -2.63 6.61
N ASP A 134 -9.62 -3.41 7.60
CA ASP A 134 -9.25 -4.82 7.47
C ASP A 134 -8.09 -5.08 6.48
N PHE A 135 -7.19 -4.10 6.28
CA PHE A 135 -5.94 -4.30 5.55
C PHE A 135 -4.79 -4.44 6.52
N ARG A 136 -4.31 -5.65 6.71
CA ARG A 136 -3.20 -5.96 7.62
C ARG A 136 -1.94 -5.16 7.27
N TRP A 137 -1.24 -4.70 8.28
CA TRP A 137 -0.02 -3.94 8.12
C TRP A 137 0.97 -4.21 9.25
N VAL A 138 2.26 -4.01 8.96
CA VAL A 138 3.33 -4.15 9.94
C VAL A 138 3.52 -2.80 10.61
N SER A 139 3.31 -2.75 11.92
CA SER A 139 3.46 -1.52 12.71
C SER A 139 4.88 -1.34 13.24
N GLU A 140 5.57 -2.43 13.53
CA GLU A 140 6.91 -2.39 14.11
C GLU A 140 7.69 -3.65 13.75
N ILE A 141 9.03 -3.51 13.60
CA ILE A 141 9.96 -4.61 13.39
C ILE A 141 11.12 -4.42 14.36
N ASN A 142 11.35 -5.41 15.22
CA ASN A 142 12.39 -5.39 16.22
C ASN A 142 13.31 -6.59 16.06
N LYS A 143 14.60 -6.41 16.36
CA LYS A 143 15.54 -7.52 16.47
C LYS A 143 15.39 -8.18 17.83
N ILE A 144 15.29 -9.52 17.84
CA ILE A 144 15.38 -10.31 19.07
C ILE A 144 16.86 -10.59 19.34
N HIS A 145 17.26 -10.36 20.58
CA HIS A 145 18.65 -10.61 21.04
C HIS A 145 18.83 -12.03 21.53
#